data_ce8b1fc8d4358f8ef6166ddbb4677a23
#
_entry.id   ce8b1fc8d4358f8ef6166ddbb4677a23
#
_cell.length_a   1.000
_cell.length_b   1.000
_cell.length_c   1.000
_cell.angle_alpha   90.00
_cell.angle_beta   90.00
_cell.angle_gamma   90.00
#
_symmetry.space_group_name_H-M   'P 1'
#
loop_
_entity.id
_entity.type
_entity.pdbx_description
1 polymer ?
#
loop_
_entity_poly.entity_id
_entity_poly.type
_entity_poly.pdbx_seq_one_letter_code
_entity_poly.pdbx_strand_id
1 'polypeptide(L)'
;MLYVFEYKGIIRKLIIDYKFNDKSYLNNFFSNIILNSKFNCDILKKYDIIISVPLSKNGKATRGYNQTDLIAKNISKKLEIYYKSDYLIKIKETKKQSSLNKIERKKNIQNAYIFNKKYNIKNKNIILIDDVFTTGSTVNECLKVLKQNGAREILILIIAKD
;
A
#
# COMPACT_ATOMS: atom_id res chain seq x y z
N MET A 1 -1.14 -11.64 5.79
CA MET A 1 -0.26 -10.83 4.93
C MET A 1 0.24 -11.70 3.79
N LEU A 2 0.13 -11.20 2.57
CA LEU A 2 0.70 -11.78 1.35
C LEU A 2 1.79 -10.85 0.81
N TYR A 3 2.87 -11.41 0.29
CA TYR A 3 3.91 -10.67 -0.43
C TYR A 3 4.38 -11.50 -1.63
N VAL A 4 4.85 -10.81 -2.67
CA VAL A 4 5.18 -11.45 -3.95
C VAL A 4 6.68 -11.77 -4.03
N PHE A 5 7.51 -10.84 -3.58
CA PHE A 5 8.96 -10.92 -3.72
C PHE A 5 9.70 -10.69 -2.41
N GLU A 6 10.94 -11.16 -2.35
CA GLU A 6 11.94 -10.68 -1.40
C GLU A 6 12.53 -9.35 -1.91
N TYR A 7 12.70 -8.37 -1.00
CA TYR A 7 13.23 -7.05 -1.31
C TYR A 7 14.75 -7.06 -1.47
N LYS A 8 15.28 -7.80 -2.48
CA LYS A 8 16.71 -7.92 -2.76
C LYS A 8 17.01 -7.95 -4.26
N GLY A 9 18.26 -7.81 -4.63
CA GLY A 9 18.74 -7.93 -6.01
C GLY A 9 17.98 -7.06 -7.00
N ILE A 10 17.54 -7.67 -8.10
CA ILE A 10 16.84 -6.99 -9.20
C ILE A 10 15.49 -6.40 -8.76
N ILE A 11 14.76 -7.06 -7.87
CA ILE A 11 13.46 -6.57 -7.38
C ILE A 11 13.63 -5.25 -6.62
N ARG A 12 14.66 -5.14 -5.76
CA ARG A 12 14.98 -3.90 -5.08
C ARG A 12 15.26 -2.78 -6.07
N LYS A 13 16.03 -3.05 -7.14
CA LYS A 13 16.32 -2.08 -8.20
C LYS A 13 15.05 -1.65 -8.93
N LEU A 14 14.20 -2.59 -9.35
CA LEU A 14 12.93 -2.29 -10.03
C LEU A 14 11.99 -1.43 -9.15
N ILE A 15 11.89 -1.71 -7.85
CA ILE A 15 11.07 -0.91 -6.95
C ILE A 15 11.65 0.50 -6.75
N ILE A 16 12.97 0.65 -6.69
CA ILE A 16 13.62 1.97 -6.63
C ILE A 16 13.34 2.75 -7.92
N ASP A 17 13.50 2.11 -9.07
CA ASP A 17 13.20 2.70 -10.37
C ASP A 17 11.74 3.14 -10.47
N TYR A 18 10.81 2.30 -10.00
CA TYR A 18 9.39 2.60 -9.93
C TYR A 18 9.06 3.78 -9.01
N LYS A 19 9.83 3.96 -7.93
CA LYS A 19 9.62 5.04 -6.95
C LYS A 19 10.23 6.39 -7.36
N PHE A 20 11.36 6.38 -8.05
CA PHE A 20 12.21 7.57 -8.14
C PHE A 20 12.70 7.90 -9.55
N ASN A 21 12.54 6.99 -10.51
CA ASN A 21 13.08 7.14 -11.88
C ASN A 21 11.98 7.19 -12.95
N ASP A 22 10.80 7.68 -12.58
CA ASP A 22 9.64 7.89 -13.46
C ASP A 22 9.21 6.68 -14.31
N LYS A 23 9.49 5.46 -13.81
CA LYS A 23 9.10 4.21 -14.47
C LYS A 23 7.71 3.75 -14.04
N SER A 24 6.71 4.63 -14.19
CA SER A 24 5.32 4.34 -13.80
C SER A 24 4.73 3.11 -14.49
N TYR A 25 5.19 2.78 -15.71
CA TYR A 25 4.78 1.59 -16.47
C TYR A 25 5.03 0.26 -15.74
N LEU A 26 5.96 0.23 -14.77
CA LEU A 26 6.21 -0.95 -13.93
C LEU A 26 4.99 -1.35 -13.08
N ASN A 27 3.99 -0.47 -12.95
CA ASN A 27 2.72 -0.83 -12.31
C ASN A 27 2.07 -2.05 -12.99
N ASN A 28 2.12 -2.14 -14.33
CA ASN A 28 1.57 -3.26 -15.09
C ASN A 28 2.32 -4.55 -14.79
N PHE A 29 3.66 -4.49 -14.72
CA PHE A 29 4.48 -5.64 -14.35
C PHE A 29 4.11 -6.17 -12.97
N PHE A 30 4.10 -5.31 -11.94
CA PHE A 30 3.79 -5.73 -10.58
C PHE A 30 2.34 -6.22 -10.43
N SER A 31 1.37 -5.52 -11.03
CA SER A 31 -0.03 -5.94 -10.97
C SER A 31 -0.26 -7.29 -11.66
N ASN A 32 0.35 -7.52 -12.84
CA ASN A 32 0.21 -8.78 -13.55
C ASN A 32 0.79 -9.95 -12.76
N ILE A 33 1.94 -9.76 -12.09
CA ILE A 33 2.51 -10.81 -11.25
C ILE A 33 1.62 -11.11 -10.05
N ILE A 34 1.06 -10.08 -9.40
CA ILE A 34 0.10 -10.27 -8.31
C ILE A 34 -1.11 -11.08 -8.79
N LEU A 35 -1.67 -10.71 -9.94
CA LEU A 35 -2.87 -11.34 -10.50
C LEU A 35 -2.62 -12.77 -11.01
N ASN A 36 -1.41 -13.05 -11.51
CA ASN A 36 -1.01 -14.36 -12.01
C ASN A 36 -0.29 -15.23 -10.98
N SER A 37 0.01 -14.67 -9.79
CA SER A 37 0.62 -15.45 -8.71
C SER A 37 -0.40 -16.46 -8.17
N LYS A 38 0.11 -17.56 -7.58
CA LYS A 38 -0.70 -18.55 -6.85
C LYS A 38 -1.48 -17.97 -5.65
N PHE A 39 -1.30 -16.69 -5.35
CA PHE A 39 -2.18 -15.92 -4.45
C PHE A 39 -3.52 -15.69 -5.14
N ASN A 40 -4.18 -16.74 -5.41
CA ASN A 40 -5.45 -16.90 -6.07
C ASN A 40 -6.23 -15.60 -6.13
N CYS A 41 -6.53 -15.13 -7.35
CA CYS A 41 -7.55 -14.12 -7.56
C CYS A 41 -8.81 -14.40 -6.72
N ASP A 42 -9.10 -15.68 -6.46
CA ASP A 42 -10.18 -16.14 -5.61
C ASP A 42 -10.06 -15.69 -4.14
N ILE A 43 -8.85 -15.57 -3.59
CA ILE A 43 -8.66 -15.01 -2.25
C ILE A 43 -8.92 -13.51 -2.28
N LEU A 44 -8.39 -12.79 -3.27
CA LEU A 44 -8.55 -11.34 -3.36
C LEU A 44 -10.00 -10.95 -3.63
N LYS A 45 -10.74 -11.72 -4.44
CA LYS A 45 -12.17 -11.49 -4.74
C LYS A 45 -13.10 -11.61 -3.53
N LYS A 46 -12.65 -12.18 -2.41
CA LYS A 46 -13.41 -12.22 -1.16
C LYS A 46 -13.44 -10.89 -0.41
N TYR A 47 -12.68 -9.91 -0.88
CA TYR A 47 -12.57 -8.59 -0.24
C TYR A 47 -13.43 -7.55 -0.97
N ASP A 48 -14.02 -6.64 -0.20
CA ASP A 48 -14.94 -5.63 -0.71
C ASP A 48 -14.23 -4.42 -1.30
N ILE A 49 -13.08 -4.06 -0.72
CA ILE A 49 -12.42 -2.77 -0.98
C ILE A 49 -10.90 -2.96 -1.05
N ILE A 50 -10.27 -2.29 -2.01
CA ILE A 50 -8.81 -2.11 -2.05
C ILE A 50 -8.48 -0.70 -1.55
N ILE A 51 -7.53 -0.60 -0.64
CA ILE A 51 -7.00 0.66 -0.12
C ILE A 51 -5.48 0.65 -0.29
N SER A 52 -4.93 1.68 -0.91
CA SER A 52 -3.49 1.88 -1.03
C SER A 52 -2.95 2.69 0.14
N VAL A 53 -1.74 2.39 0.58
CA VAL A 53 -1.03 3.25 1.54
C VAL A 53 -0.70 4.57 0.86
N PRO A 54 -1.16 5.72 1.39
CA PRO A 54 -0.98 7.00 0.73
C PRO A 54 0.41 7.59 0.96
N LEU A 55 0.91 8.31 -0.04
CA LEU A 55 2.05 9.22 0.13
C LEU A 55 1.61 10.51 0.82
N SER A 56 2.58 11.21 1.42
CA SER A 56 2.38 12.60 1.84
C SER A 56 2.23 13.54 0.63
N LYS A 57 1.74 14.75 0.87
CA LYS A 57 1.59 15.76 -0.20
C LYS A 57 2.91 16.01 -0.93
N ASN A 58 3.99 16.24 -0.19
CA ASN A 58 5.32 16.45 -0.76
C ASN A 58 5.84 15.18 -1.46
N GLY A 59 5.61 13.99 -0.88
CA GLY A 59 5.98 12.73 -1.51
C GLY A 59 5.28 12.52 -2.85
N LYS A 60 4.00 12.90 -2.95
CA LYS A 60 3.24 12.84 -4.21
C LYS A 60 3.71 13.89 -5.22
N ALA A 61 3.99 15.11 -4.77
CA ALA A 61 4.52 16.18 -5.63
C ALA A 61 5.89 15.81 -6.21
N THR A 62 6.79 15.22 -5.40
CA THR A 62 8.12 14.82 -5.84
C THR A 62 8.11 13.65 -6.81
N ARG A 63 7.16 12.68 -6.65
CA ARG A 63 7.10 11.46 -7.46
C ARG A 63 6.16 11.53 -8.64
N GLY A 64 5.27 12.53 -8.69
CA GLY A 64 4.21 12.64 -9.69
C GLY A 64 3.03 11.68 -9.48
N TYR A 65 3.27 10.52 -8.86
CA TYR A 65 2.25 9.48 -8.65
C TYR A 65 2.50 8.68 -7.36
N ASN A 66 1.47 7.99 -6.88
CA ASN A 66 1.60 7.00 -5.83
C ASN A 66 1.67 5.59 -6.45
N GLN A 67 2.76 4.87 -6.22
CA GLN A 67 3.03 3.55 -6.77
C GLN A 67 1.94 2.54 -6.41
N THR A 68 1.52 2.56 -5.15
CA THR A 68 0.49 1.64 -4.65
C THR A 68 -0.89 1.95 -5.22
N ASP A 69 -1.19 3.23 -5.53
CA ASP A 69 -2.43 3.63 -6.21
C ASP A 69 -2.54 3.02 -7.60
N LEU A 70 -1.47 3.07 -8.40
CA LEU A 70 -1.48 2.54 -9.76
C LEU A 70 -1.71 1.02 -9.76
N ILE A 71 -1.05 0.30 -8.85
CA ILE A 71 -1.23 -1.16 -8.70
C ILE A 71 -2.64 -1.49 -8.20
N ALA A 72 -3.10 -0.77 -7.16
CA ALA A 72 -4.45 -0.95 -6.61
C ALA A 72 -5.53 -0.74 -7.68
N LYS A 73 -5.38 0.29 -8.52
CA LYS A 73 -6.30 0.58 -9.64
C LYS A 73 -6.34 -0.54 -10.66
N ASN A 74 -5.18 -1.10 -11.04
CA ASN A 74 -5.11 -2.22 -11.99
C ASN A 74 -5.77 -3.49 -11.44
N ILE A 75 -5.47 -3.84 -10.18
CA ILE A 75 -6.06 -5.01 -9.51
C ILE A 75 -7.58 -4.82 -9.37
N SER A 76 -8.02 -3.65 -8.92
CA SER A 76 -9.43 -3.28 -8.79
C SER A 76 -10.19 -3.48 -10.10
N LYS A 77 -9.66 -2.95 -11.20
CA LYS A 77 -10.27 -3.07 -12.53
C LYS A 77 -10.37 -4.52 -12.98
N LYS A 78 -9.33 -5.34 -12.73
CA LYS A 78 -9.27 -6.74 -13.19
C LYS A 78 -10.15 -7.67 -12.36
N LEU A 79 -10.29 -7.42 -11.06
CA LEU A 79 -11.03 -8.26 -10.13
C LEU A 79 -12.41 -7.70 -9.77
N GLU A 80 -12.75 -6.50 -10.29
CA GLU A 80 -14.01 -5.78 -10.01
C GLU A 80 -14.21 -5.46 -8.51
N ILE A 81 -13.10 -5.24 -7.79
CA ILE A 81 -13.11 -4.85 -6.38
C ILE A 81 -13.12 -3.32 -6.27
N TYR A 82 -13.93 -2.77 -5.38
CA TYR A 82 -14.04 -1.31 -5.25
C TYR A 82 -12.74 -0.65 -4.79
N TYR A 83 -12.37 0.46 -5.42
CA TYR A 83 -11.16 1.22 -5.13
C TYR A 83 -11.39 2.74 -5.21
N LYS A 84 -10.82 3.48 -4.26
CA LYS A 84 -10.60 4.92 -4.31
C LYS A 84 -9.27 5.23 -3.62
N SER A 85 -8.54 6.21 -4.13
CA SER A 85 -7.17 6.54 -3.66
C SER A 85 -7.12 7.31 -2.33
N ASP A 86 -8.27 7.73 -1.80
CA ASP A 86 -8.37 8.67 -0.68
C ASP A 86 -9.16 8.15 0.52
N TYR A 87 -9.26 6.85 0.70
CA TYR A 87 -9.76 6.25 1.95
C TYR A 87 -8.89 6.59 3.15
N LEU A 88 -7.57 6.51 2.95
CA LEU A 88 -6.57 6.94 3.91
C LEU A 88 -5.90 8.20 3.41
N ILE A 89 -5.61 9.12 4.33
CA ILE A 89 -4.91 10.38 4.04
C ILE A 89 -3.68 10.44 4.94
N LYS A 90 -2.51 10.67 4.36
CA LYS A 90 -1.30 10.93 5.11
C LYS A 90 -1.22 12.43 5.43
N ILE A 91 -1.34 12.76 6.72
CA ILE A 91 -1.42 14.15 7.21
C ILE A 91 -0.09 14.69 7.71
N LYS A 92 0.92 13.83 7.93
CA LYS A 92 2.25 14.24 8.37
C LYS A 92 3.28 14.05 7.26
N GLU A 93 4.12 15.05 7.07
CA GLU A 93 5.40 14.85 6.39
C GLU A 93 6.33 14.07 7.32
N THR A 94 6.83 12.96 6.84
CA THR A 94 7.70 12.07 7.61
C THR A 94 9.08 12.02 6.97
N LYS A 95 10.14 11.93 7.78
CA LYS A 95 11.51 11.72 7.28
C LYS A 95 11.57 10.43 6.43
N LYS A 96 12.46 10.37 5.44
CA LYS A 96 12.65 9.15 4.64
C LYS A 96 12.98 7.99 5.58
N GLN A 97 12.18 6.93 5.53
CA GLN A 97 12.32 5.80 6.45
C GLN A 97 13.64 5.03 6.27
N SER A 98 14.25 5.11 5.07
CA SER A 98 15.54 4.48 4.79
C SER A 98 16.70 5.05 5.63
N SER A 99 16.57 6.26 6.16
CA SER A 99 17.60 6.92 7.01
C SER A 99 17.37 6.75 8.51
N LEU A 100 16.35 5.99 8.93
CA LEU A 100 15.92 5.85 10.32
C LEU A 100 16.09 4.42 10.82
N ASN A 101 16.44 4.26 12.11
CA ASN A 101 16.40 2.96 12.79
C ASN A 101 14.95 2.53 13.10
N LYS A 102 14.76 1.30 13.60
CA LYS A 102 13.43 0.70 13.84
C LYS A 102 12.55 1.52 14.82
N ILE A 103 13.14 2.02 15.89
CA ILE A 103 12.43 2.83 16.92
C ILE A 103 12.03 4.17 16.33
N GLU A 104 12.95 4.84 15.63
CA GLU A 104 12.70 6.11 14.97
C GLU A 104 11.63 5.99 13.89
N ARG A 105 11.61 4.91 13.10
CA ARG A 105 10.55 4.64 12.11
C ARG A 105 9.18 4.58 12.75
N LYS A 106 9.06 3.92 13.92
CA LYS A 106 7.78 3.84 14.64
C LYS A 106 7.31 5.23 15.13
N LYS A 107 8.20 6.02 15.73
CA LYS A 107 7.88 7.38 16.19
C LYS A 107 7.55 8.31 15.02
N ASN A 108 8.31 8.22 13.94
CA ASN A 108 8.17 9.07 12.75
C ASN A 108 6.78 8.91 12.08
N ILE A 109 6.23 7.68 12.09
CA ILE A 109 4.97 7.37 11.41
C ILE A 109 3.74 7.46 12.32
N GLN A 110 3.93 7.60 13.63
CA GLN A 110 2.84 7.63 14.61
C GLN A 110 1.86 8.78 14.34
N ASN A 111 0.56 8.45 14.28
CA ASN A 111 -0.53 9.39 13.95
C ASN A 111 -0.32 10.15 12.63
N ALA A 112 0.35 9.51 11.66
CA ALA A 112 0.61 10.10 10.35
C ALA A 112 -0.55 9.90 9.36
N TYR A 113 -1.48 9.01 9.67
CA TYR A 113 -2.60 8.68 8.81
C TYR A 113 -3.93 8.93 9.50
N ILE A 114 -4.92 9.36 8.69
CA ILE A 114 -6.32 9.46 9.11
C ILE A 114 -7.22 8.77 8.10
N PHE A 115 -8.40 8.36 8.55
CA PHE A 115 -9.45 7.86 7.67
C PHE A 115 -10.28 9.03 7.12
N ASN A 116 -10.61 8.98 5.85
CA ASN A 116 -11.48 9.97 5.22
C ASN A 116 -12.94 9.65 5.53
N LYS A 117 -13.54 10.42 6.44
CA LYS A 117 -14.91 10.22 6.96
C LYS A 117 -16.02 10.31 5.92
N LYS A 118 -15.73 10.73 4.67
CA LYS A 118 -16.71 10.68 3.59
C LYS A 118 -17.06 9.26 3.15
N TYR A 119 -16.24 8.27 3.54
CA TYR A 119 -16.47 6.87 3.26
C TYR A 119 -16.93 6.10 4.49
N ASN A 120 -17.61 4.98 4.26
CA ASN A 120 -17.96 4.02 5.29
C ASN A 120 -17.32 2.66 4.96
N ILE A 121 -16.56 2.11 5.91
CA ILE A 121 -15.89 0.80 5.79
C ILE A 121 -16.33 -0.16 6.91
N LYS A 122 -17.40 0.18 7.66
CA LYS A 122 -17.90 -0.67 8.72
C LYS A 122 -18.30 -2.05 8.18
N ASN A 123 -17.82 -3.09 8.82
CA ASN A 123 -18.02 -4.50 8.43
C ASN A 123 -17.49 -4.89 7.05
N LYS A 124 -16.63 -4.09 6.42
CA LYS A 124 -16.01 -4.40 5.13
C LYS A 124 -14.70 -5.17 5.29
N ASN A 125 -14.47 -6.11 4.37
CA ASN A 125 -13.20 -6.80 4.18
C ASN A 125 -12.31 -5.97 3.25
N ILE A 126 -11.09 -5.67 3.66
CA ILE A 126 -10.22 -4.69 3.00
C ILE A 126 -8.91 -5.35 2.57
N ILE A 127 -8.45 -5.07 1.35
CA ILE A 127 -7.07 -5.30 0.93
C ILE A 127 -6.30 -4.00 1.11
N LEU A 128 -5.33 -3.98 2.02
CA LEU A 128 -4.39 -2.86 2.18
C LEU A 128 -3.13 -3.15 1.37
N ILE A 129 -2.83 -2.31 0.37
CA ILE A 129 -1.65 -2.48 -0.49
C ILE A 129 -0.53 -1.51 -0.09
N ASP A 130 0.69 -2.05 0.09
CA ASP A 130 1.93 -1.26 0.21
C ASP A 130 3.02 -1.85 -0.70
N ASP A 131 4.06 -1.07 -0.98
CA ASP A 131 5.12 -1.50 -1.90
C ASP A 131 6.20 -2.35 -1.20
N VAL A 132 6.74 -1.89 -0.07
CA VAL A 132 7.82 -2.59 0.64
C VAL A 132 7.51 -2.70 2.14
N PHE A 133 7.51 -3.93 2.62
CA PHE A 133 7.39 -4.20 4.05
C PHE A 133 8.79 -4.44 4.65
N THR A 134 9.22 -3.51 5.50
CA THR A 134 10.46 -3.65 6.30
C THR A 134 10.12 -3.87 7.77
N THR A 135 9.94 -2.82 8.54
CA THR A 135 9.58 -2.89 9.97
C THR A 135 8.07 -3.04 10.21
N GLY A 136 7.25 -2.88 9.17
CA GLY A 136 5.81 -2.86 9.27
C GLY A 136 5.21 -1.59 9.91
N SER A 137 6.02 -0.59 10.26
CA SER A 137 5.53 0.61 10.99
C SER A 137 4.43 1.33 10.22
N THR A 138 4.58 1.54 8.91
CA THR A 138 3.57 2.16 8.04
C THR A 138 2.28 1.36 8.01
N VAL A 139 2.40 0.07 7.71
CA VAL A 139 1.25 -0.84 7.62
C VAL A 139 0.50 -0.90 8.93
N ASN A 140 1.21 -1.04 10.06
CA ASN A 140 0.60 -1.11 11.39
C ASN A 140 -0.17 0.17 11.74
N GLU A 141 0.32 1.35 11.37
CA GLU A 141 -0.40 2.60 11.62
C GLU A 141 -1.65 2.70 10.74
N CYS A 142 -1.58 2.29 9.47
CA CYS A 142 -2.76 2.20 8.60
C CYS A 142 -3.79 1.19 9.13
N LEU A 143 -3.34 0.01 9.58
CA LEU A 143 -4.21 -1.01 10.17
C LEU A 143 -4.97 -0.47 11.39
N LYS A 144 -4.27 0.24 12.30
CA LYS A 144 -4.88 0.88 13.46
C LYS A 144 -6.03 1.80 13.03
N VAL A 145 -5.78 2.69 12.07
CA VAL A 145 -6.77 3.63 11.56
C VAL A 145 -7.97 2.91 10.93
N LEU A 146 -7.75 1.89 10.10
CA LEU A 146 -8.82 1.15 9.45
C LEU A 146 -9.66 0.35 10.45
N LYS A 147 -9.03 -0.30 11.44
CA LYS A 147 -9.73 -1.03 12.51
C LYS A 147 -10.59 -0.10 13.37
N GLN A 148 -10.07 1.07 13.73
CA GLN A 148 -10.81 2.09 14.49
C GLN A 148 -12.05 2.62 13.74
N ASN A 149 -12.06 2.51 12.39
CA ASN A 149 -13.19 2.89 11.55
C ASN A 149 -14.07 1.70 11.12
N GLY A 150 -13.94 0.56 11.81
CA GLY A 150 -14.88 -0.57 11.72
C GLY A 150 -14.59 -1.58 10.62
N ALA A 151 -13.39 -1.60 10.03
CA ALA A 151 -12.99 -2.67 9.11
C ALA A 151 -13.12 -4.05 9.77
N ARG A 152 -13.77 -5.01 9.09
CA ARG A 152 -13.97 -6.37 9.58
C ARG A 152 -12.68 -7.17 9.51
N GLU A 153 -12.17 -7.37 8.30
CA GLU A 153 -10.94 -8.08 8.02
C GLU A 153 -10.03 -7.23 7.15
N ILE A 154 -8.72 -7.33 7.36
CA ILE A 154 -7.74 -6.61 6.53
C ILE A 154 -6.66 -7.59 6.08
N LEU A 155 -6.62 -7.83 4.77
CA LEU A 155 -5.51 -8.51 4.10
C LEU A 155 -4.45 -7.47 3.74
N ILE A 156 -3.22 -7.70 4.17
CA ILE A 156 -2.07 -6.89 3.76
C ILE A 156 -1.47 -7.52 2.51
N LEU A 157 -1.40 -6.77 1.43
CA LEU A 157 -0.77 -7.17 0.16
C LEU A 157 0.45 -6.30 -0.09
N ILE A 158 1.62 -6.92 -0.18
CA ILE A 158 2.93 -6.25 -0.29
C ILE A 158 3.61 -6.70 -1.58
N ILE A 159 4.23 -5.77 -2.31
CA ILE A 159 5.03 -6.14 -3.49
C ILE A 159 6.28 -6.89 -3.06
N ALA A 160 7.05 -6.33 -2.13
CA ALA A 160 8.26 -6.98 -1.64
C ALA A 160 8.45 -6.84 -0.13
N LYS A 161 8.98 -7.91 0.48
CA LYS A 161 9.31 -7.96 1.92
C LYS A 161 10.83 -8.05 2.10
N ASP A 162 11.34 -7.25 3.05
CA ASP A 162 12.72 -7.26 3.53
C ASP A 162 12.89 -8.29 4.66
#